data_026075acac87e149b3e768536b4906d2
#
_entry.id   026075acac87e149b3e768536b4906d2
#
_cell.length_a   1.000
_cell.length_b   1.000
_cell.length_c   1.000
_cell.angle_alpha   90.00
_cell.angle_beta   90.00
_cell.angle_gamma   90.00
#
_symmetry.space_group_name_H-M   'P 1'
#
loop_
_entity.id
_entity.type
_entity.pdbx_description
1 polymer ?
#
loop_
_entity_poly.entity_id
_entity_poly.type
_entity_poly.pdbx_seq_one_letter_code
_entity_poly.pdbx_strand_id
1 'polypeptide(L)'
;MRKSFLQVAGLLLGLGVSSCSSVYMPNVPNTPMLTAKGELSTGGHITLKGNASFNSAYAVTDHIGVLVGGAMMNSNKDKKDFRHNLLEAGGGYFTTFGPNKNRILEIYAGLGRGSSDRTYKDRTPEGLVTYDRQETTFNKYFMQVNYSSKKKRLLRLFGSEHTLNYGTALRLSYLTMNEFYRNDIAQPKEDNIFFEPIFYTRMSLTPAIQLQYTSGSNFGLKNREFMTAGNSVFSIGFIVNVGGLKLKKDPPRPEDRTPALPQIRKGTIKL
;
A
#
# COMPACT_ATOMS: atom_id res chain seq x y z
N MET A 1 14.35 -0.49 31.55
CA MET A 1 14.04 -0.58 30.12
C MET A 1 12.83 -1.50 29.76
N ARG A 2 12.61 -2.65 30.39
CA ARG A 2 11.47 -3.55 30.10
C ARG A 2 10.09 -2.95 30.45
N LYS A 3 9.98 -2.17 31.54
CA LYS A 3 8.70 -1.57 31.96
C LYS A 3 8.23 -0.43 31.03
N SER A 4 9.13 0.37 30.50
CA SER A 4 8.80 1.45 29.54
C SER A 4 8.32 0.92 28.19
N PHE A 5 8.87 -0.21 27.75
CA PHE A 5 8.45 -0.86 26.50
C PHE A 5 7.01 -1.42 26.58
N LEU A 6 6.62 -2.00 27.72
CA LEU A 6 5.26 -2.46 27.96
C LEU A 6 4.25 -1.31 28.06
N GLN A 7 4.63 -0.17 28.61
CA GLN A 7 3.77 1.02 28.70
C GLN A 7 3.51 1.64 27.33
N VAL A 8 4.55 1.73 26.48
CA VAL A 8 4.41 2.22 25.10
C VAL A 8 3.60 1.25 24.23
N ALA A 9 3.82 -0.06 24.39
CA ALA A 9 3.02 -1.08 23.69
C ALA A 9 1.55 -1.06 24.12
N GLY A 10 1.27 -0.85 25.42
CA GLY A 10 -0.09 -0.70 25.95
C GLY A 10 -0.78 0.57 25.45
N LEU A 11 -0.06 1.68 25.32
CA LEU A 11 -0.58 2.93 24.78
C LEU A 11 -0.94 2.81 23.29
N LEU A 12 -0.11 2.10 22.51
CA LEU A 12 -0.35 1.85 21.09
C LEU A 12 -1.55 0.88 20.86
N LEU A 13 -1.76 -0.08 21.73
CA LEU A 13 -2.97 -0.95 21.67
C LEU A 13 -4.25 -0.21 22.05
N GLY A 14 -4.18 0.76 22.97
CA GLY A 14 -5.36 1.51 23.46
C GLY A 14 -5.94 2.49 22.44
N LEU A 15 -5.18 2.92 21.44
CA LEU A 15 -5.62 3.83 20.37
C LEU A 15 -6.41 3.13 19.25
N GLY A 16 -6.52 1.81 19.27
CA GLY A 16 -7.13 1.01 18.20
C GLY A 16 -8.63 0.75 18.30
N VAL A 17 -9.31 1.16 19.37
CA VAL A 17 -10.69 0.70 19.65
C VAL A 17 -11.79 1.73 19.45
N SER A 18 -11.51 2.96 19.01
CA SER A 18 -12.57 3.87 18.57
C SER A 18 -13.05 3.48 17.17
N SER A 19 -13.92 2.49 17.10
CA SER A 19 -14.61 2.11 15.87
C SER A 19 -15.68 3.16 15.55
N CYS A 20 -15.25 4.36 15.17
CA CYS A 20 -16.14 5.30 14.52
C CYS A 20 -16.62 4.69 13.20
N SER A 21 -17.90 4.75 12.97
CA SER A 21 -18.56 4.18 11.79
C SER A 21 -18.39 5.08 10.58
N SER A 22 -17.17 5.20 10.04
CA SER A 22 -16.91 5.98 8.83
C SER A 22 -17.55 5.40 7.59
N VAL A 23 -18.14 6.22 6.74
CA VAL A 23 -18.58 5.84 5.40
C VAL A 23 -17.40 5.69 4.42
N TYR A 24 -16.24 6.24 4.76
CA TYR A 24 -15.02 6.10 3.98
C TYR A 24 -14.13 4.96 4.51
N MET A 25 -13.67 4.11 3.59
CA MET A 25 -12.67 3.08 3.84
C MET A 25 -11.43 3.38 2.99
N PRO A 26 -10.26 3.63 3.60
CA PRO A 26 -9.04 3.88 2.84
C PRO A 26 -8.60 2.63 2.06
N ASN A 27 -8.14 2.84 0.83
CA ASN A 27 -7.43 1.83 0.06
C ASN A 27 -5.95 1.77 0.49
N VAL A 28 -5.28 0.70 0.11
CA VAL A 28 -3.82 0.60 0.25
C VAL A 28 -3.17 1.59 -0.73
N PRO A 29 -2.41 2.59 -0.26
CA PRO A 29 -1.69 3.50 -1.14
C PRO A 29 -0.75 2.78 -2.10
N ASN A 30 -0.66 3.26 -3.34
CA ASN A 30 0.23 2.68 -4.34
C ASN A 30 1.70 3.02 -4.01
N THR A 31 2.53 2.00 -3.87
CA THR A 31 3.96 2.13 -3.53
C THR A 31 4.81 1.39 -4.55
N PRO A 32 4.91 1.84 -5.81
CA PRO A 32 5.41 1.02 -6.91
C PRO A 32 6.91 0.75 -6.84
N MET A 33 7.71 1.65 -6.25
CA MET A 33 9.18 1.59 -6.20
C MET A 33 9.81 1.65 -7.60
N LEU A 34 9.32 2.56 -8.46
CA LEU A 34 9.83 2.76 -9.82
C LEU A 34 11.28 3.27 -9.81
N THR A 35 12.09 2.80 -10.77
CA THR A 35 13.50 3.15 -10.87
C THR A 35 13.96 3.54 -12.27
N ALA A 36 13.23 3.14 -13.32
CA ALA A 36 13.58 3.41 -14.70
C ALA A 36 12.35 3.38 -15.62
N LYS A 37 12.45 4.03 -16.76
CA LYS A 37 11.44 4.00 -17.83
C LYS A 37 11.06 2.58 -18.22
N GLY A 38 9.77 2.36 -18.45
CA GLY A 38 9.22 1.08 -18.90
C GLY A 38 8.95 0.07 -17.77
N GLU A 39 9.22 0.45 -16.51
CA GLU A 39 8.82 -0.40 -15.38
C GLU A 39 7.31 -0.36 -15.17
N LEU A 40 6.70 -1.53 -15.02
CA LEU A 40 5.33 -1.74 -14.59
C LEU A 40 5.35 -2.43 -13.24
N SER A 41 4.71 -1.82 -12.24
CA SER A 41 4.48 -2.43 -10.93
C SER A 41 2.98 -2.55 -10.73
N THR A 42 2.48 -3.78 -10.58
CA THR A 42 1.06 -4.03 -10.34
C THR A 42 0.87 -4.99 -9.18
N GLY A 43 -0.20 -4.84 -8.43
CA GLY A 43 -0.45 -5.73 -7.29
C GLY A 43 -1.87 -5.68 -6.77
N GLY A 44 -2.19 -6.72 -6.01
CA GLY A 44 -3.44 -6.84 -5.29
C GLY A 44 -3.18 -7.02 -3.80
N HIS A 45 -4.02 -6.42 -2.97
CA HIS A 45 -3.94 -6.46 -1.52
C HIS A 45 -5.30 -6.80 -0.92
N ILE A 46 -5.27 -7.52 0.18
CA ILE A 46 -6.46 -7.75 1.00
C ILE A 46 -6.18 -7.31 2.42
N THR A 47 -7.11 -6.56 3.01
CA THR A 47 -7.03 -6.14 4.40
C THR A 47 -7.70 -7.16 5.31
N LEU A 48 -7.35 -7.16 6.61
CA LEU A 48 -8.02 -8.01 7.61
C LEU A 48 -9.53 -7.73 7.73
N LYS A 49 -9.99 -6.56 7.29
CA LYS A 49 -11.42 -6.20 7.27
C LYS A 49 -12.15 -6.66 6.00
N GLY A 50 -11.44 -7.32 5.05
CA GLY A 50 -12.02 -7.80 3.79
C GLY A 50 -12.07 -6.74 2.69
N ASN A 51 -11.39 -5.59 2.85
CA ASN A 51 -11.24 -4.62 1.76
C ASN A 51 -10.16 -5.13 0.80
N ALA A 52 -10.53 -5.40 -0.44
CA ALA A 52 -9.62 -5.76 -1.52
C ALA A 52 -9.21 -4.48 -2.25
N SER A 53 -7.90 -4.31 -2.49
CA SER A 53 -7.35 -3.17 -3.23
C SER A 53 -6.47 -3.69 -4.36
N PHE A 54 -6.51 -3.01 -5.50
CA PHE A 54 -5.53 -3.20 -6.57
C PHE A 54 -4.77 -1.90 -6.81
N ASN A 55 -3.52 -2.03 -7.22
CA ASN A 55 -2.63 -0.94 -7.52
C ASN A 55 -1.84 -1.27 -8.77
N SER A 56 -1.68 -0.30 -9.67
CA SER A 56 -0.80 -0.41 -10.83
C SER A 56 -0.11 0.92 -11.05
N ALA A 57 1.15 0.87 -11.46
CA ALA A 57 1.93 2.06 -11.81
C ALA A 57 2.89 1.75 -12.96
N TYR A 58 3.06 2.71 -13.86
CA TYR A 58 3.93 2.59 -15.02
C TYR A 58 4.87 3.79 -15.13
N ALA A 59 6.15 3.53 -15.31
CA ALA A 59 7.18 4.55 -15.53
C ALA A 59 7.18 4.98 -17.00
N VAL A 60 6.57 6.12 -17.29
CA VAL A 60 6.49 6.70 -18.64
C VAL A 60 7.85 7.23 -19.09
N THR A 61 8.61 7.80 -18.16
CA THR A 61 9.99 8.24 -18.34
C THR A 61 10.88 7.72 -17.21
N ASP A 62 12.15 8.10 -17.18
CA ASP A 62 13.06 7.77 -16.08
C ASP A 62 12.74 8.48 -14.76
N HIS A 63 11.79 9.43 -14.80
CA HIS A 63 11.41 10.23 -13.62
C HIS A 63 9.90 10.44 -13.47
N ILE A 64 9.09 10.15 -14.49
CA ILE A 64 7.63 10.36 -14.45
C ILE A 64 6.93 9.02 -14.48
N GLY A 65 6.09 8.81 -13.49
CA GLY A 65 5.22 7.64 -13.37
C GLY A 65 3.75 8.04 -13.36
N VAL A 66 2.91 7.18 -13.91
CA VAL A 66 1.46 7.25 -13.79
C VAL A 66 0.99 6.07 -12.94
N LEU A 67 -0.11 6.26 -12.22
CA LEU A 67 -0.65 5.22 -11.36
C LEU A 67 -2.19 5.18 -11.47
N VAL A 68 -2.70 3.98 -11.30
CA VAL A 68 -4.12 3.71 -11.15
C VAL A 68 -4.28 2.73 -9.99
N GLY A 69 -5.34 2.89 -9.25
CA GLY A 69 -5.65 2.01 -8.13
C GLY A 69 -7.13 2.03 -7.82
N GLY A 70 -7.54 1.07 -7.03
CA GLY A 70 -8.91 1.02 -6.56
C GLY A 70 -9.05 0.09 -5.39
N ALA A 71 -10.23 0.14 -4.77
CA ALA A 71 -10.60 -0.74 -3.69
C ALA A 71 -12.06 -1.11 -3.76
N MET A 72 -12.36 -2.31 -3.33
CA MET A 72 -13.72 -2.79 -3.17
C MET A 72 -13.87 -3.55 -1.86
N MET A 73 -14.98 -3.33 -1.22
CA MET A 73 -15.38 -4.06 -0.03
C MET A 73 -16.86 -4.42 -0.11
N ASN A 74 -17.16 -5.66 0.20
CA ASN A 74 -18.52 -6.12 0.38
C ASN A 74 -18.55 -6.98 1.65
N SER A 75 -19.08 -6.44 2.72
CA SER A 75 -19.18 -7.09 4.02
C SER A 75 -20.63 -7.21 4.40
N ASN A 76 -21.09 -8.42 4.55
CA ASN A 76 -22.46 -8.74 5.03
C ASN A 76 -22.34 -9.44 6.38
N LYS A 77 -22.77 -8.78 7.44
CA LYS A 77 -22.77 -9.28 8.82
C LYS A 77 -24.17 -9.17 9.40
N ASP A 78 -24.44 -9.93 10.44
CA ASP A 78 -25.77 -9.98 11.08
C ASP A 78 -26.33 -8.59 11.44
N LYS A 79 -25.48 -7.68 11.93
CA LYS A 79 -25.91 -6.34 12.36
C LYS A 79 -25.58 -5.21 11.39
N LYS A 80 -24.78 -5.49 10.33
CA LYS A 80 -24.28 -4.42 9.47
C LYS A 80 -23.82 -4.96 8.13
N ASP A 81 -24.37 -4.40 7.06
CA ASP A 81 -23.82 -4.52 5.73
C ASP A 81 -22.98 -3.27 5.40
N PHE A 82 -21.92 -3.48 4.66
CA PHE A 82 -21.10 -2.37 4.19
C PHE A 82 -20.54 -2.70 2.80
N ARG A 83 -20.87 -1.87 1.82
CA ARG A 83 -20.32 -1.90 0.48
C ARG A 83 -19.53 -0.62 0.25
N HIS A 84 -18.37 -0.74 -0.33
CA HIS A 84 -17.51 0.40 -0.63
C HIS A 84 -16.75 0.11 -1.92
N ASN A 85 -16.72 1.11 -2.80
CA ASN A 85 -15.96 1.08 -4.04
C ASN A 85 -15.19 2.40 -4.18
N LEU A 86 -13.95 2.30 -4.67
CA LEU A 86 -13.08 3.45 -4.94
C LEU A 86 -12.23 3.15 -6.17
N LEU A 87 -12.17 4.11 -7.08
CA LEU A 87 -11.21 4.14 -8.18
C LEU A 87 -10.43 5.44 -8.11
N GLU A 88 -9.12 5.37 -8.28
CA GLU A 88 -8.23 6.52 -8.29
C GLU A 88 -7.19 6.43 -9.40
N ALA A 89 -6.77 7.57 -9.91
CA ALA A 89 -5.69 7.70 -10.87
C ALA A 89 -4.83 8.90 -10.51
N GLY A 90 -3.57 8.87 -10.91
CA GLY A 90 -2.64 9.96 -10.63
C GLY A 90 -1.35 9.83 -11.41
N GLY A 91 -0.45 10.75 -11.15
CA GLY A 91 0.88 10.76 -11.71
C GLY A 91 1.84 11.52 -10.83
N GLY A 92 3.12 11.40 -11.12
CA GLY A 92 4.10 12.08 -10.30
C GLY A 92 5.53 11.80 -10.71
N TYR A 93 6.42 12.23 -9.85
CA TYR A 93 7.86 12.16 -10.03
C TYR A 93 8.46 11.07 -9.15
N PHE A 94 9.43 10.35 -9.68
CA PHE A 94 10.26 9.42 -8.91
C PHE A 94 11.74 9.61 -9.21
N THR A 95 12.58 9.32 -8.21
CA THR A 95 14.02 9.36 -8.35
C THR A 95 14.70 8.36 -7.44
N THR A 96 15.87 7.91 -7.87
CA THR A 96 16.74 7.03 -7.09
C THR A 96 17.97 7.79 -6.61
N PHE A 97 18.37 7.58 -5.37
CA PHE A 97 19.51 8.25 -4.76
C PHE A 97 20.24 7.37 -3.73
N GLY A 98 21.29 7.92 -3.12
CA GLY A 98 22.12 7.21 -2.16
C GLY A 98 23.14 6.28 -2.80
N PRO A 99 23.96 5.59 -1.97
CA PRO A 99 24.96 4.66 -2.46
C PRO A 99 24.29 3.55 -3.31
N ASN A 100 24.84 3.32 -4.51
CA ASN A 100 24.31 2.34 -5.47
C ASN A 100 22.84 2.53 -5.85
N LYS A 101 22.31 3.77 -5.75
CA LYS A 101 20.90 4.10 -6.05
C LYS A 101 19.91 3.18 -5.31
N ASN A 102 20.21 2.87 -4.06
CA ASN A 102 19.43 1.93 -3.26
C ASN A 102 18.26 2.55 -2.49
N ARG A 103 18.03 3.85 -2.67
CA ARG A 103 16.90 4.59 -2.09
C ARG A 103 16.05 5.15 -3.21
N ILE A 104 14.74 5.13 -3.01
CA ILE A 104 13.76 5.65 -3.95
C ILE A 104 12.91 6.66 -3.22
N LEU A 105 12.74 7.83 -3.82
CA LEU A 105 11.76 8.83 -3.44
C LEU A 105 10.77 9.00 -4.58
N GLU A 106 9.48 8.95 -4.25
CA GLU A 106 8.40 9.10 -5.20
C GLU A 106 7.40 10.11 -4.64
N ILE A 107 6.93 11.03 -5.48
CA ILE A 107 5.93 12.05 -5.13
C ILE A 107 4.83 11.97 -6.17
N TYR A 108 3.60 11.71 -5.73
CA TYR A 108 2.44 11.54 -6.59
C TYR A 108 1.32 12.48 -6.17
N ALA A 109 0.51 12.88 -7.14
CA ALA A 109 -0.78 13.50 -6.92
C ALA A 109 -1.82 12.86 -7.82
N GLY A 110 -3.06 12.88 -7.39
CA GLY A 110 -4.13 12.25 -8.15
C GLY A 110 -5.51 12.56 -7.62
N LEU A 111 -6.47 11.96 -8.28
CA LEU A 111 -7.88 12.10 -7.99
C LEU A 111 -8.56 10.73 -8.04
N GLY A 112 -9.70 10.61 -7.41
CA GLY A 112 -10.51 9.41 -7.40
C GLY A 112 -11.97 9.71 -7.16
N ARG A 113 -12.79 8.70 -7.39
CA ARG A 113 -14.23 8.72 -7.11
C ARG A 113 -14.61 7.41 -6.45
N GLY A 114 -15.47 7.50 -5.46
CA GLY A 114 -15.94 6.33 -4.74
C GLY A 114 -17.39 6.44 -4.33
N SER A 115 -17.91 5.32 -3.86
CA SER A 115 -19.24 5.20 -3.27
C SER A 115 -19.20 4.28 -2.07
N SER A 116 -20.11 4.50 -1.13
CA SER A 116 -20.34 3.55 -0.06
C SER A 116 -21.82 3.46 0.28
N ASP A 117 -22.24 2.26 0.63
CA ASP A 117 -23.56 1.94 1.15
C ASP A 117 -23.35 1.17 2.46
N ARG A 118 -23.95 1.69 3.52
CA ARG A 118 -23.90 1.09 4.85
C ARG A 118 -25.31 0.92 5.38
N THR A 119 -25.64 -0.30 5.74
CA THR A 119 -26.95 -0.65 6.28
C THR A 119 -26.78 -1.25 7.68
N TYR A 120 -27.43 -0.67 8.65
CA TYR A 120 -27.54 -1.23 9.98
C TYR A 120 -28.84 -2.01 10.12
N LYS A 121 -28.73 -3.20 10.74
CA LYS A 121 -29.84 -4.13 10.94
C LYS A 121 -29.93 -4.48 12.42
N ASP A 122 -31.16 -4.70 12.87
CA ASP A 122 -31.42 -5.28 14.17
C ASP A 122 -32.28 -6.53 14.02
N ARG A 123 -32.15 -7.44 14.95
CA ARG A 123 -32.91 -8.69 14.96
C ARG A 123 -34.12 -8.52 15.87
N THR A 124 -35.29 -8.51 15.28
CA THR A 124 -36.59 -8.55 16.00
C THR A 124 -37.11 -9.97 15.99
N PRO A 125 -38.18 -10.32 16.83
CA PRO A 125 -38.82 -11.60 16.75
C PRO A 125 -39.37 -11.98 15.37
N GLU A 126 -39.71 -10.97 14.53
CA GLU A 126 -40.25 -11.14 13.20
C GLU A 126 -39.15 -11.28 12.13
N GLY A 127 -37.86 -11.06 12.48
CA GLY A 127 -36.74 -11.18 11.56
C GLY A 127 -35.74 -10.05 11.63
N LEU A 128 -34.94 -9.87 10.57
CA LEU A 128 -33.98 -8.79 10.44
C LEU A 128 -34.67 -7.52 9.91
N VAL A 129 -34.59 -6.43 10.66
CA VAL A 129 -35.14 -5.13 10.27
C VAL A 129 -34.00 -4.13 10.06
N THR A 130 -34.02 -3.44 8.93
CA THR A 130 -33.11 -2.31 8.65
C THR A 130 -33.63 -1.07 9.39
N TYR A 131 -32.77 -0.43 10.18
CA TYR A 131 -33.15 0.77 10.90
C TYR A 131 -32.36 2.02 10.50
N ASP A 132 -31.20 1.87 9.87
CA ASP A 132 -30.40 3.02 9.39
C ASP A 132 -29.62 2.58 8.15
N ARG A 133 -29.85 3.29 7.03
CA ARG A 133 -29.16 3.09 5.76
C ARG A 133 -28.52 4.41 5.35
N GLN A 134 -27.23 4.35 5.05
CA GLN A 134 -26.39 5.49 4.68
C GLN A 134 -25.73 5.26 3.34
N GLU A 135 -26.07 6.06 2.36
CA GLU A 135 -25.54 5.98 1.00
C GLU A 135 -24.81 7.27 0.65
N THR A 136 -23.60 7.17 0.12
CA THR A 136 -22.82 8.32 -0.31
C THR A 136 -22.02 8.03 -1.55
N THR A 137 -21.85 9.07 -2.37
CA THR A 137 -20.84 9.17 -3.40
C THR A 137 -19.88 10.29 -3.06
N PHE A 138 -18.61 10.13 -3.35
CA PHE A 138 -17.58 11.11 -2.99
C PHE A 138 -16.49 11.20 -4.03
N ASN A 139 -15.87 12.39 -4.10
CA ASN A 139 -14.63 12.60 -4.82
C ASN A 139 -13.46 12.60 -3.82
N LYS A 140 -12.31 12.15 -4.28
CA LYS A 140 -11.05 12.10 -3.54
C LYS A 140 -9.97 12.80 -4.35
N TYR A 141 -9.19 13.66 -3.69
CA TYR A 141 -7.98 14.26 -4.21
C TYR A 141 -6.85 13.89 -3.27
N PHE A 142 -5.70 13.49 -3.78
CA PHE A 142 -4.61 13.08 -2.90
C PHE A 142 -3.25 13.59 -3.36
N MET A 143 -2.38 13.79 -2.38
CA MET A 143 -0.94 13.91 -2.54
C MET A 143 -0.26 12.84 -1.71
N GLN A 144 0.81 12.25 -2.24
CA GLN A 144 1.50 11.13 -1.63
C GLN A 144 2.99 11.26 -1.81
N VAL A 145 3.74 10.96 -0.75
CA VAL A 145 5.20 10.84 -0.78
C VAL A 145 5.56 9.43 -0.32
N ASN A 146 6.31 8.70 -1.15
CA ASN A 146 6.84 7.38 -0.82
C ASN A 146 8.35 7.48 -0.65
N TYR A 147 8.84 6.86 0.40
CA TYR A 147 10.26 6.60 0.59
C TYR A 147 10.50 5.11 0.74
N SER A 148 11.43 4.58 -0.04
CA SER A 148 11.76 3.16 -0.05
C SER A 148 13.25 2.94 0.03
N SER A 149 13.64 1.85 0.67
CA SER A 149 15.04 1.42 0.74
C SER A 149 15.18 -0.02 0.25
N LYS A 150 15.95 -0.20 -0.82
CA LYS A 150 16.36 -1.51 -1.36
C LYS A 150 17.59 -2.04 -0.62
N LYS A 151 17.66 -1.90 0.71
CA LYS A 151 18.73 -2.53 1.49
C LYS A 151 18.54 -4.06 1.40
N LYS A 152 19.59 -4.75 0.96
CA LYS A 152 19.62 -6.22 0.90
C LYS A 152 19.67 -6.79 2.34
N ARG A 153 18.54 -6.85 3.03
CA ARG A 153 18.39 -7.70 4.20
C ARG A 153 17.90 -9.05 3.71
N LEU A 154 18.62 -10.07 4.04
CA LEU A 154 18.26 -11.44 3.69
C LEU A 154 17.48 -12.05 4.85
N LEU A 155 16.33 -12.61 4.54
CA LEU A 155 15.54 -13.44 5.44
C LEU A 155 15.61 -14.88 4.95
N ARG A 156 16.08 -15.80 5.80
CA ARG A 156 16.04 -17.23 5.51
C ARG A 156 14.69 -17.80 5.93
N LEU A 157 13.92 -18.24 4.95
CA LEU A 157 12.66 -18.95 5.16
C LEU A 157 12.65 -20.22 4.30
N PHE A 158 12.25 -21.35 4.90
CA PHE A 158 12.13 -22.65 4.21
C PHE A 158 13.37 -23.05 3.40
N GLY A 159 14.57 -22.74 3.93
CA GLY A 159 15.83 -23.07 3.27
C GLY A 159 16.26 -22.13 2.15
N SER A 160 15.47 -21.12 1.79
CA SER A 160 15.77 -20.12 0.78
C SER A 160 16.02 -18.74 1.37
N GLU A 161 16.89 -17.96 0.72
CA GLU A 161 17.17 -16.57 1.10
C GLU A 161 16.28 -15.61 0.28
N HIS A 162 15.52 -14.76 1.00
CA HIS A 162 14.63 -13.78 0.41
C HIS A 162 15.09 -12.37 0.74
N THR A 163 15.15 -11.50 -0.26
CA THR A 163 15.49 -10.09 -0.06
C THR A 163 14.30 -9.34 0.51
N LEU A 164 14.54 -8.56 1.57
CA LEU A 164 13.54 -7.66 2.17
C LEU A 164 13.82 -6.21 1.79
N ASN A 165 12.77 -5.53 1.34
CA ASN A 165 12.73 -4.09 1.10
C ASN A 165 11.74 -3.45 2.08
N TYR A 166 12.03 -2.24 2.52
CA TYR A 166 11.21 -1.49 3.47
C TYR A 166 10.87 -0.13 2.89
N GLY A 167 9.72 0.37 3.23
CA GLY A 167 9.33 1.72 2.86
C GLY A 167 8.19 2.26 3.71
N THR A 168 7.94 3.54 3.48
CA THR A 168 6.80 4.26 4.03
C THR A 168 6.16 5.08 2.94
N ALA A 169 4.85 5.28 3.03
CA ALA A 169 4.13 6.27 2.25
C ALA A 169 3.33 7.15 3.19
N LEU A 170 3.40 8.45 2.94
CA LEU A 170 2.61 9.46 3.62
C LEU A 170 1.64 10.03 2.59
N ARG A 171 0.34 9.83 2.78
CA ARG A 171 -0.69 10.34 1.88
C ARG A 171 -1.56 11.34 2.64
N LEU A 172 -1.84 12.46 1.99
CA LEU A 172 -2.85 13.43 2.40
C LEU A 172 -3.98 13.36 1.37
N SER A 173 -5.19 13.06 1.83
CA SER A 173 -6.38 12.90 0.97
C SER A 173 -7.47 13.88 1.39
N TYR A 174 -7.95 14.69 0.46
CA TYR A 174 -9.15 15.49 0.63
C TYR A 174 -10.33 14.77 0.00
N LEU A 175 -11.35 14.49 0.79
CA LEU A 175 -12.59 13.86 0.35
C LEU A 175 -13.75 14.81 0.50
N THR A 176 -14.63 14.84 -0.50
CA THR A 176 -15.87 15.62 -0.46
C THR A 176 -17.04 14.76 -0.96
N MET A 177 -18.12 14.73 -0.21
CA MET A 177 -19.34 14.06 -0.61
C MET A 177 -19.99 14.80 -1.78
N ASN A 178 -20.37 14.05 -2.83
CA ASN A 178 -21.21 14.57 -3.92
C ASN A 178 -22.69 14.45 -3.55
N GLU A 179 -23.04 13.30 -2.95
CA GLU A 179 -24.39 12.97 -2.52
C GLU A 179 -24.30 12.23 -1.19
N PHE A 180 -25.27 12.47 -0.32
CA PHE A 180 -25.40 11.75 0.93
C PHE A 180 -26.90 11.59 1.27
N TYR A 181 -27.32 10.34 1.45
CA TYR A 181 -28.66 9.96 1.82
C TYR A 181 -28.63 9.12 3.09
N ARG A 182 -29.61 9.36 3.97
CA ARG A 182 -29.89 8.52 5.13
C ARG A 182 -31.36 8.14 5.13
N ASN A 183 -31.64 6.83 5.00
CA ASN A 183 -32.99 6.30 4.84
C ASN A 183 -33.76 6.99 3.69
N ASP A 184 -33.12 7.11 2.53
CA ASP A 184 -33.61 7.75 1.31
C ASP A 184 -33.87 9.27 1.43
N ILE A 185 -33.51 9.90 2.56
CA ILE A 185 -33.64 11.34 2.78
C ILE A 185 -32.28 12.00 2.58
N ALA A 186 -32.22 12.99 1.69
CA ALA A 186 -30.99 13.75 1.46
C ALA A 186 -30.50 14.46 2.74
N GLN A 187 -29.23 14.34 3.03
CA GLN A 187 -28.57 14.90 4.20
C GLN A 187 -27.52 15.94 3.81
N PRO A 188 -27.11 16.80 4.74
CA PRO A 188 -25.97 17.70 4.54
C PRO A 188 -24.71 16.93 4.18
N LYS A 189 -23.99 17.42 3.17
CA LYS A 189 -22.76 16.83 2.68
C LYS A 189 -21.60 17.17 3.60
N GLU A 190 -20.72 16.20 3.81
CA GLU A 190 -19.49 16.41 4.56
C GLU A 190 -18.27 16.37 3.63
N ASP A 191 -17.22 17.03 4.07
CA ASP A 191 -15.86 16.90 3.54
C ASP A 191 -14.88 16.57 4.66
N ASN A 192 -13.77 15.92 4.35
CA ASN A 192 -12.70 15.74 5.33
C ASN A 192 -11.34 15.69 4.65
N ILE A 193 -10.31 15.96 5.44
CA ILE A 193 -8.91 15.76 5.08
C ILE A 193 -8.40 14.58 5.90
N PHE A 194 -7.84 13.58 5.23
CA PHE A 194 -7.28 12.42 5.89
C PHE A 194 -5.77 12.40 5.72
N PHE A 195 -5.07 12.17 6.83
CA PHE A 195 -3.67 11.82 6.83
C PHE A 195 -3.56 10.29 6.93
N GLU A 196 -2.95 9.66 5.92
CA GLU A 196 -2.92 8.21 5.73
C GLU A 196 -1.47 7.69 5.66
N PRO A 197 -0.76 7.62 6.80
CA PRO A 197 0.58 7.05 6.85
C PRO A 197 0.52 5.53 6.77
N ILE A 198 1.40 4.93 5.97
CA ILE A 198 1.63 3.50 5.94
C ILE A 198 3.12 3.16 5.99
N PHE A 199 3.43 2.02 6.59
CA PHE A 199 4.70 1.34 6.52
C PHE A 199 4.50 0.03 5.78
N TYR A 200 5.48 -0.37 4.97
CA TYR A 200 5.40 -1.64 4.27
C TYR A 200 6.75 -2.36 4.25
N THR A 201 6.66 -3.67 4.21
CA THR A 201 7.77 -4.58 4.00
C THR A 201 7.46 -5.43 2.79
N ARG A 202 8.40 -5.54 1.86
CA ARG A 202 8.32 -6.41 0.68
C ARG A 202 9.36 -7.49 0.76
N MET A 203 8.93 -8.72 0.61
CA MET A 203 9.76 -9.90 0.47
C MET A 203 9.74 -10.37 -0.98
N SER A 204 10.90 -10.45 -1.63
CA SER A 204 11.00 -10.98 -2.98
C SER A 204 10.89 -12.49 -2.95
N LEU A 205 9.85 -13.03 -3.56
CA LEU A 205 9.66 -14.47 -3.76
C LEU A 205 10.41 -14.93 -5.01
N THR A 206 10.30 -14.13 -6.08
CA THR A 206 11.05 -14.25 -7.32
C THR A 206 11.55 -12.87 -7.72
N PRO A 207 12.39 -12.72 -8.76
CA PRO A 207 12.76 -11.39 -9.26
C PRO A 207 11.57 -10.50 -9.66
N ALA A 208 10.48 -11.10 -10.12
CA ALA A 208 9.29 -10.39 -10.57
C ALA A 208 8.18 -10.32 -9.52
N ILE A 209 8.09 -11.28 -8.60
CA ILE A 209 6.97 -11.42 -7.67
C ILE A 209 7.44 -11.13 -6.24
N GLN A 210 6.73 -10.25 -5.57
CA GLN A 210 7.00 -9.86 -4.18
C GLN A 210 5.74 -10.03 -3.33
N LEU A 211 5.91 -10.48 -2.10
CA LEU A 211 4.89 -10.45 -1.06
C LEU A 211 5.05 -9.13 -0.30
N GLN A 212 3.97 -8.36 -0.15
CA GLN A 212 3.96 -7.13 0.61
C GLN A 212 3.07 -7.25 1.83
N TYR A 213 3.61 -6.91 2.98
CA TYR A 213 2.85 -6.58 4.18
C TYR A 213 2.79 -5.07 4.34
N THR A 214 1.61 -4.55 4.64
CA THR A 214 1.38 -3.11 4.87
C THR A 214 0.68 -2.91 6.21
N SER A 215 1.14 -1.93 6.95
CA SER A 215 0.58 -1.49 8.23
C SER A 215 0.43 0.03 8.22
N GLY A 216 -0.73 0.53 8.60
CA GLY A 216 -0.99 1.97 8.66
C GLY A 216 -2.32 2.31 9.29
N SER A 217 -2.62 3.60 9.30
CA SER A 217 -3.87 4.14 9.83
C SER A 217 -4.31 5.33 9.00
N ASN A 218 -5.55 5.76 9.15
CA ASN A 218 -5.99 7.06 8.67
C ASN A 218 -6.44 7.95 9.83
N PHE A 219 -6.13 9.22 9.72
CA PHE A 219 -6.49 10.24 10.70
C PHE A 219 -7.28 11.33 9.99
N GLY A 220 -8.53 11.55 10.40
CA GLY A 220 -9.34 12.68 9.91
C GLY A 220 -8.96 13.96 10.63
N LEU A 221 -8.71 15.02 9.88
CA LEU A 221 -8.31 16.31 10.43
C LEU A 221 -9.49 17.21 10.76
N LYS A 222 -10.68 16.90 10.24
CA LYS A 222 -11.93 17.60 10.58
C LYS A 222 -12.82 16.69 11.42
N ASN A 223 -13.47 17.25 12.43
CA ASN A 223 -14.48 16.52 13.19
C ASN A 223 -15.75 16.42 12.35
N ARG A 224 -16.11 15.21 11.94
CA ARG A 224 -17.25 14.88 11.09
C ARG A 224 -18.03 13.72 11.69
N GLU A 225 -19.33 13.66 11.44
CA GLU A 225 -20.21 12.62 11.95
C GLU A 225 -20.08 11.33 11.12
N PHE A 226 -20.11 11.44 9.79
CA PHE A 226 -20.15 10.31 8.87
C PHE A 226 -18.81 10.06 8.16
N MET A 227 -18.13 11.13 7.76
CA MET A 227 -16.82 11.04 7.12
C MET A 227 -15.69 11.12 8.17
N THR A 228 -15.67 10.14 9.07
CA THR A 228 -14.73 10.09 10.20
C THR A 228 -13.47 9.26 9.87
N ALA A 229 -12.45 9.38 10.71
CA ALA A 229 -11.28 8.50 10.73
C ALA A 229 -11.54 7.24 11.58
N GLY A 230 -10.60 6.33 11.61
CA GLY A 230 -10.61 5.16 12.50
C GLY A 230 -10.46 3.82 11.79
N ASN A 231 -10.09 3.84 10.52
CA ASN A 231 -9.81 2.61 9.78
C ASN A 231 -8.30 2.38 9.66
N SER A 232 -7.77 1.39 10.37
CA SER A 232 -6.40 0.93 10.15
C SER A 232 -6.29 0.09 8.88
N VAL A 233 -5.18 0.26 8.19
CA VAL A 233 -4.84 -0.47 6.97
C VAL A 233 -3.79 -1.53 7.33
N PHE A 234 -4.25 -2.73 7.65
CA PHE A 234 -3.39 -3.90 7.76
C PHE A 234 -3.69 -4.81 6.58
N SER A 235 -2.74 -4.98 5.69
CA SER A 235 -2.95 -5.76 4.47
C SER A 235 -1.78 -6.66 4.13
N ILE A 236 -2.09 -7.73 3.42
CA ILE A 236 -1.15 -8.59 2.73
C ILE A 236 -1.48 -8.52 1.25
N GLY A 237 -0.46 -8.49 0.39
CA GLY A 237 -0.65 -8.42 -1.04
C GLY A 237 0.52 -8.97 -1.82
N PHE A 238 0.26 -9.27 -3.09
CA PHE A 238 1.28 -9.65 -4.05
C PHE A 238 1.52 -8.51 -5.02
N ILE A 239 2.79 -8.23 -5.29
CA ILE A 239 3.24 -7.24 -6.26
C ILE A 239 3.98 -7.97 -7.37
N VAL A 240 3.64 -7.65 -8.61
CA VAL A 240 4.32 -8.11 -9.81
C VAL A 240 5.00 -6.92 -10.46
N ASN A 241 6.31 -7.02 -10.68
CA ASN A 241 7.10 -6.01 -11.35
C ASN A 241 7.57 -6.55 -12.69
N VAL A 242 7.31 -5.81 -13.76
CA VAL A 242 7.68 -6.16 -15.13
C VAL A 242 8.43 -5.00 -15.76
N GLY A 243 9.48 -5.29 -16.52
CA GLY A 243 10.32 -4.25 -17.13
C GLY A 243 11.27 -3.58 -16.12
N GLY A 244 12.25 -2.80 -16.59
CA GLY A 244 13.22 -2.09 -15.74
C GLY A 244 14.22 -2.98 -15.00
N LEU A 245 13.87 -4.19 -14.70
CA LEU A 245 14.74 -5.21 -14.15
C LEU A 245 15.65 -5.81 -15.25
N LYS A 246 16.47 -4.99 -15.88
CA LYS A 246 17.78 -5.50 -16.25
C LYS A 246 18.46 -5.78 -14.92
N LEU A 247 18.30 -7.00 -14.42
CA LEU A 247 19.17 -7.55 -13.39
C LEU A 247 20.59 -7.36 -13.95
N LYS A 248 21.30 -6.31 -13.53
CA LYS A 248 22.74 -6.32 -13.59
C LYS A 248 23.08 -7.59 -12.82
N LYS A 249 23.51 -8.63 -13.55
CA LYS A 249 24.17 -9.77 -12.93
C LYS A 249 25.13 -9.17 -11.94
N ASP A 250 24.94 -9.43 -10.65
CA ASP A 250 25.91 -9.02 -9.65
C ASP A 250 27.27 -9.48 -10.19
N PRO A 251 28.30 -8.62 -10.19
CA PRO A 251 29.61 -9.07 -10.59
C PRO A 251 29.92 -10.33 -9.77
N PRO A 252 30.47 -11.39 -10.39
CA PRO A 252 30.77 -12.64 -9.69
C PRO A 252 31.54 -12.30 -8.41
N ARG A 253 31.11 -12.86 -7.29
CA ARG A 253 31.79 -12.69 -6.01
C ARG A 253 33.27 -13.00 -6.24
N PRO A 254 34.18 -12.34 -5.51
CA PRO A 254 35.61 -12.66 -5.58
C PRO A 254 35.90 -14.16 -5.40
N GLU A 255 35.05 -14.86 -4.65
CA GLU A 255 35.12 -16.30 -4.39
C GLU A 255 34.71 -17.16 -5.60
N ASP A 256 33.91 -16.63 -6.54
CA ASP A 256 33.50 -17.35 -7.76
C ASP A 256 34.50 -17.19 -8.92
N ARG A 257 35.59 -16.45 -8.71
CA ARG A 257 36.69 -16.38 -9.68
C ARG A 257 37.51 -17.64 -9.54
N THR A 258 37.24 -18.62 -10.37
CA THR A 258 38.17 -19.76 -10.52
C THR A 258 39.57 -19.20 -10.70
N PRO A 259 40.54 -19.58 -9.85
CA PRO A 259 41.90 -19.09 -10.00
C PRO A 259 42.37 -19.46 -11.41
N ALA A 260 42.82 -18.45 -12.16
CA ALA A 260 43.39 -18.73 -13.48
C ALA A 260 44.52 -19.71 -13.33
N LEU A 261 44.35 -20.86 -13.92
CA LEU A 261 45.40 -21.88 -13.96
C LEU A 261 46.71 -21.22 -14.48
N PRO A 262 47.83 -21.36 -13.77
CA PRO A 262 49.10 -20.81 -14.23
C PRO A 262 49.41 -21.34 -15.62
N GLN A 263 49.54 -20.42 -16.57
CA GLN A 263 49.97 -20.79 -17.91
C GLN A 263 51.38 -21.38 -17.82
N ILE A 264 51.49 -22.69 -18.05
CA ILE A 264 52.79 -23.36 -18.19
C ILE A 264 53.45 -22.79 -19.47
N ARG A 265 54.45 -21.93 -19.31
CA ARG A 265 55.31 -21.47 -20.40
C ARG A 265 55.99 -22.71 -20.98
N LYS A 266 55.61 -23.11 -22.20
CA LYS A 266 56.36 -24.08 -22.99
C LYS A 266 57.76 -23.49 -23.22
N GLY A 267 58.71 -23.93 -22.44
CA GLY A 267 60.14 -23.63 -22.68
C GLY A 267 60.55 -24.24 -24.01
N THR A 268 61.02 -23.40 -24.91
CA THR A 268 61.66 -23.82 -26.16
C THR A 268 63.02 -24.40 -25.80
N ILE A 269 63.16 -25.72 -25.86
CA ILE A 269 64.49 -26.38 -25.80
C ILE A 269 65.15 -26.08 -27.13
N LYS A 270 66.22 -25.30 -27.15
CA LYS A 270 67.18 -25.24 -28.25
C LYS A 270 68.15 -26.39 -28.08
N LEU A 271 68.19 -27.27 -29.07
CA LEU A 271 69.26 -28.23 -29.31
C LEU A 271 70.42 -27.49 -29.98
#